data_d464db1fde92618f4ce405d786c49ee9
#
_entry.id   d464db1fde92618f4ce405d786c49ee9
#
_cell.length_a   1.000
_cell.length_b   1.000
_cell.length_c   1.000
_cell.angle_alpha   90.00
_cell.angle_beta   90.00
_cell.angle_gamma   90.00
#
_symmetry.space_group_name_H-M   'P 1'
#
loop_
_entity.id
_entity.type
_entity.pdbx_description
1 polymer ?
#
loop_
_entity_poly.entity_id
_entity_poly.type
_entity_poly.pdbx_seq_one_letter_code
_entity_poly.pdbx_strand_id
1 'polypeptide(L)'
;MTTMQKHLLLTFALLCCMLTAHAFTVVLDAGHGGNDAGAVGAFSKEKNINLKYTLELGDLIKKNHPDVKVIYTRNKDVFVNLNERARIANRAKADLFISIHTNASKNKSANGMETFTLGVSRSKENMEVAMLENSVILLEDDYEKKYEGFDPNSTDSYIMFEFMKDQYMDRSISCADLIQQNMINASKRNNRGVRQAGFLVLRATTMPSILIELGFISNKEEEKFLNNSDNQTKICKAIYQAFADYKHNIDKKNGKAEDVKGELIKEKGEIKNNEQQSTSDTSEANKGQESKVESQRKPSAENKTVPELVDVLLTDREKGPNFGDAETNKIESQKSEVDESLNRKTDESTKQPNDSTIEYYWQILVSKNNYNLTNKVFHGLIIGNVKHENNVYKYLVGPASSKEEIEKQRNNIKQYFPDAFIVTYQDGKRVYLD
;
A
#
# COMPACT_ATOMS: atom_id res chain seq x y z
N MET A 1 0.49 -34.40 -49.99
CA MET A 1 0.55 -34.59 -48.54
C MET A 1 -0.12 -35.91 -48.22
N THR A 2 0.62 -36.84 -47.65
CA THR A 2 0.09 -38.16 -47.26
C THR A 2 -0.88 -38.01 -46.08
N THR A 3 -1.80 -38.94 -45.90
CA THR A 3 -2.78 -38.94 -44.79
C THR A 3 -2.08 -38.84 -43.45
N MET A 4 -0.92 -39.48 -43.31
CA MET A 4 -0.06 -39.43 -42.12
C MET A 4 0.48 -38.02 -41.83
N GLN A 5 0.87 -37.24 -42.84
CA GLN A 5 1.31 -35.85 -42.69
C GLN A 5 0.16 -34.92 -42.26
N LYS A 6 -1.07 -35.18 -42.72
CA LYS A 6 -2.26 -34.44 -42.32
C LYS A 6 -2.59 -34.71 -40.84
N HIS A 7 -2.50 -35.96 -40.39
CA HIS A 7 -2.72 -36.31 -38.99
C HIS A 7 -1.62 -35.74 -38.08
N LEU A 8 -0.35 -35.75 -38.50
CA LEU A 8 0.76 -35.15 -37.74
C LEU A 8 0.62 -33.64 -37.62
N LEU A 9 0.19 -32.96 -38.69
CA LEU A 9 -0.09 -31.51 -38.64
C LEU A 9 -1.30 -31.18 -37.76
N LEU A 10 -2.33 -32.01 -37.79
CA LEU A 10 -3.53 -31.83 -36.95
C LEU A 10 -3.21 -32.05 -35.45
N THR A 11 -2.42 -33.08 -35.13
CA THR A 11 -1.96 -33.34 -33.77
C THR A 11 -0.99 -32.27 -33.27
N PHE A 12 -0.12 -31.75 -34.13
CA PHE A 12 0.77 -30.63 -33.80
C PHE A 12 0.00 -29.34 -33.62
N ALA A 13 -1.01 -29.05 -34.43
CA ALA A 13 -1.91 -27.90 -34.26
C ALA A 13 -2.74 -28.01 -32.96
N LEU A 14 -3.24 -29.23 -32.64
CA LEU A 14 -3.94 -29.48 -31.37
C LEU A 14 -3.01 -29.35 -30.17
N LEU A 15 -1.75 -29.78 -30.28
CA LEU A 15 -0.72 -29.64 -29.24
C LEU A 15 -0.29 -28.17 -29.07
N CYS A 16 -0.21 -27.39 -30.15
CA CYS A 16 0.04 -25.93 -30.09
C CYS A 16 -1.15 -25.16 -29.53
N CYS A 17 -2.40 -25.61 -29.70
CA CYS A 17 -3.57 -25.02 -29.05
C CYS A 17 -3.64 -25.27 -27.51
N MET A 18 -2.87 -26.25 -27.03
CA MET A 18 -2.68 -26.46 -25.58
C MET A 18 -1.67 -25.47 -24.95
N LEU A 19 -1.18 -24.47 -25.69
CA LEU A 19 -0.31 -23.40 -25.20
C LEU A 19 -1.09 -22.54 -24.22
N THR A 20 -1.06 -22.98 -22.94
CA THR A 20 -1.15 -22.23 -21.70
C THR A 20 -2.00 -20.96 -21.76
N ALA A 21 -3.31 -21.10 -21.72
CA ALA A 21 -4.14 -20.03 -21.24
C ALA A 21 -3.66 -19.71 -19.80
N HIS A 22 -2.97 -18.58 -19.62
CA HIS A 22 -2.60 -18.14 -18.29
C HIS A 22 -3.89 -17.97 -17.48
N ALA A 23 -4.08 -18.81 -16.47
CA ALA A 23 -5.21 -18.72 -15.57
C ALA A 23 -5.08 -17.41 -14.76
N PHE A 24 -6.13 -16.60 -14.77
CA PHE A 24 -6.14 -15.40 -13.93
C PHE A 24 -5.89 -15.78 -12.47
N THR A 25 -4.88 -15.19 -11.85
CA THR A 25 -4.49 -15.49 -10.48
C THR A 25 -4.80 -14.29 -9.57
N VAL A 26 -5.64 -14.48 -8.55
CA VAL A 26 -5.88 -13.49 -7.52
C VAL A 26 -5.29 -13.94 -6.20
N VAL A 27 -4.59 -13.02 -5.52
CA VAL A 27 -4.15 -13.23 -4.14
C VAL A 27 -5.06 -12.44 -3.22
N LEU A 28 -5.68 -13.14 -2.27
CA LEU A 28 -6.50 -12.58 -1.23
C LEU A 28 -5.68 -12.56 0.07
N ASP A 29 -5.52 -11.38 0.60
CA ASP A 29 -4.76 -11.11 1.81
C ASP A 29 -5.72 -10.78 2.96
N ALA A 30 -5.73 -11.62 3.98
CA ALA A 30 -6.40 -11.31 5.23
C ALA A 30 -5.43 -10.55 6.13
N GLY A 31 -5.64 -9.26 6.34
CA GLY A 31 -4.79 -8.44 7.19
C GLY A 31 -4.63 -9.03 8.59
N HIS A 32 -3.46 -8.77 9.22
CA HIS A 32 -3.11 -9.25 10.56
C HIS A 32 -3.08 -10.78 10.71
N GLY A 33 -3.14 -11.30 11.95
CA GLY A 33 -3.18 -12.75 12.23
C GLY A 33 -2.16 -13.19 13.29
N GLY A 34 -2.43 -14.32 13.94
CA GLY A 34 -1.57 -14.87 14.98
C GLY A 34 -1.46 -13.93 16.19
N ASN A 35 -0.22 -13.53 16.52
CA ASN A 35 0.08 -12.57 17.59
C ASN A 35 -0.31 -11.12 17.25
N ASP A 36 -0.50 -10.81 15.98
CA ASP A 36 -1.02 -9.51 15.54
C ASP A 36 -2.55 -9.55 15.49
N ALA A 37 -3.17 -8.90 16.45
CA ALA A 37 -4.63 -8.84 16.56
C ALA A 37 -5.26 -7.87 15.56
N GLY A 38 -4.48 -6.91 15.01
CA GLY A 38 -5.01 -5.70 14.40
C GLY A 38 -5.74 -4.84 15.42
N ALA A 39 -6.66 -4.03 14.97
CA ALA A 39 -7.52 -3.24 15.83
C ALA A 39 -8.44 -4.15 16.67
N VAL A 40 -8.65 -3.70 17.93
CA VAL A 40 -9.49 -4.42 18.91
C VAL A 40 -10.76 -3.62 19.16
N GLY A 41 -11.90 -4.23 18.86
CA GLY A 41 -13.22 -3.70 19.14
C GLY A 41 -13.69 -3.97 20.57
N ALA A 42 -14.98 -3.77 20.81
CA ALA A 42 -15.58 -4.04 22.10
C ALA A 42 -15.73 -5.56 22.39
N PHE A 43 -15.91 -6.38 21.35
CA PHE A 43 -16.12 -7.81 21.46
C PHE A 43 -15.47 -8.66 20.35
N SER A 44 -14.79 -8.05 19.40
CA SER A 44 -14.13 -8.74 18.30
C SER A 44 -12.74 -8.17 18.02
N LYS A 45 -11.96 -8.91 17.21
CA LYS A 45 -10.62 -8.50 16.74
C LYS A 45 -10.64 -8.43 15.24
N GLU A 46 -9.97 -7.44 14.69
CA GLU A 46 -9.86 -7.20 13.26
C GLU A 46 -9.38 -8.44 12.49
N LYS A 47 -8.31 -9.09 12.94
CA LYS A 47 -7.77 -10.31 12.31
C LYS A 47 -8.81 -11.39 12.03
N ASN A 48 -9.84 -11.49 12.90
CA ASN A 48 -10.89 -12.50 12.78
C ASN A 48 -11.94 -12.10 11.75
N ILE A 49 -12.31 -10.81 11.71
CA ILE A 49 -13.22 -10.26 10.70
C ILE A 49 -12.57 -10.38 9.33
N ASN A 50 -11.33 -9.91 9.18
CA ASN A 50 -10.59 -9.95 7.93
C ASN A 50 -10.49 -11.38 7.37
N LEU A 51 -10.18 -12.37 8.22
CA LEU A 51 -10.09 -13.78 7.81
C LEU A 51 -11.44 -14.32 7.30
N LYS A 52 -12.54 -14.03 8.01
CA LYS A 52 -13.87 -14.51 7.61
C LYS A 52 -14.28 -13.95 6.25
N TYR A 53 -14.12 -12.65 6.04
CA TYR A 53 -14.46 -11.99 4.76
C TYR A 53 -13.57 -12.51 3.61
N THR A 54 -12.27 -12.67 3.88
CA THR A 54 -11.32 -13.17 2.88
C THR A 54 -11.64 -14.60 2.42
N LEU A 55 -11.98 -15.49 3.36
CA LEU A 55 -12.32 -16.88 3.03
C LEU A 55 -13.63 -16.96 2.24
N GLU A 56 -14.67 -16.25 2.67
CA GLU A 56 -15.96 -16.24 1.97
C GLU A 56 -15.83 -15.65 0.56
N LEU A 57 -15.08 -14.55 0.40
CA LEU A 57 -14.78 -13.98 -0.93
C LEU A 57 -14.08 -15.00 -1.83
N GLY A 58 -13.07 -15.68 -1.31
CA GLY A 58 -12.34 -16.68 -2.07
C GLY A 58 -13.20 -17.88 -2.47
N ASP A 59 -14.14 -18.30 -1.61
CA ASP A 59 -15.07 -19.39 -1.93
C ASP A 59 -16.07 -18.97 -3.00
N LEU A 60 -16.55 -17.71 -2.98
CA LEU A 60 -17.39 -17.14 -4.04
C LEU A 60 -16.65 -17.11 -5.38
N ILE A 61 -15.38 -16.69 -5.39
CA ILE A 61 -14.57 -16.65 -6.62
C ILE A 61 -14.37 -18.07 -7.16
N LYS A 62 -13.91 -19.02 -6.35
CA LYS A 62 -13.66 -20.41 -6.76
C LYS A 62 -14.92 -21.07 -7.30
N LYS A 63 -16.06 -20.83 -6.68
CA LYS A 63 -17.35 -21.41 -7.09
C LYS A 63 -17.81 -20.91 -8.45
N ASN A 64 -17.65 -19.61 -8.72
CA ASN A 64 -18.26 -18.97 -9.90
C ASN A 64 -17.23 -18.73 -11.03
N HIS A 65 -15.92 -18.80 -10.73
CA HIS A 65 -14.82 -18.68 -11.68
C HIS A 65 -13.83 -19.82 -11.50
N PRO A 66 -14.13 -21.04 -11.93
CA PRO A 66 -13.24 -22.20 -11.78
C PRO A 66 -11.94 -22.06 -12.59
N ASP A 67 -11.90 -21.12 -13.55
CA ASP A 67 -10.74 -20.72 -14.34
C ASP A 67 -9.80 -19.77 -13.57
N VAL A 68 -10.20 -19.28 -12.39
CA VAL A 68 -9.41 -18.36 -11.56
C VAL A 68 -8.68 -19.13 -10.46
N LYS A 69 -7.37 -18.91 -10.40
CA LYS A 69 -6.55 -19.41 -9.30
C LYS A 69 -6.62 -18.46 -8.11
N VAL A 70 -7.22 -18.90 -7.00
CA VAL A 70 -7.29 -18.13 -5.75
C VAL A 70 -6.19 -18.60 -4.80
N ILE A 71 -5.36 -17.68 -4.35
CA ILE A 71 -4.29 -17.92 -3.37
C ILE A 71 -4.56 -17.02 -2.17
N TYR A 72 -4.34 -17.52 -0.96
CA TYR A 72 -4.45 -16.76 0.27
C TYR A 72 -3.06 -16.50 0.86
N THR A 73 -2.82 -15.33 1.43
CA THR A 73 -1.63 -15.09 2.23
C THR A 73 -1.69 -15.88 3.54
N ARG A 74 -2.90 -16.00 4.10
CA ARG A 74 -3.25 -16.91 5.19
C ARG A 74 -4.70 -17.36 5.07
N ASN A 75 -4.96 -18.58 5.48
CA ASN A 75 -6.31 -19.17 5.53
C ASN A 75 -6.69 -19.68 6.95
N LYS A 76 -5.88 -19.31 7.94
CA LYS A 76 -6.07 -19.59 9.37
C LYS A 76 -5.48 -18.46 10.21
N ASP A 77 -5.67 -18.51 11.52
CA ASP A 77 -5.12 -17.50 12.43
C ASP A 77 -3.63 -17.72 12.68
N VAL A 78 -2.81 -17.24 11.74
CA VAL A 78 -1.34 -17.23 11.79
C VAL A 78 -0.81 -15.86 11.40
N PHE A 79 0.33 -15.48 11.98
CA PHE A 79 1.04 -14.27 11.59
C PHE A 79 1.77 -14.46 10.27
N VAL A 80 1.64 -13.47 9.37
CA VAL A 80 2.39 -13.37 8.11
C VAL A 80 2.87 -11.94 8.00
N ASN A 81 4.18 -11.72 7.92
CA ASN A 81 4.76 -10.39 7.82
C ASN A 81 4.43 -9.70 6.48
N LEU A 82 4.49 -8.36 6.45
CA LEU A 82 4.04 -7.59 5.27
C LEU A 82 4.80 -7.95 4.00
N ASN A 83 6.12 -8.10 4.09
CA ASN A 83 6.95 -8.49 2.95
C ASN A 83 6.60 -9.88 2.42
N GLU A 84 6.28 -10.85 3.29
CA GLU A 84 5.91 -12.20 2.85
C GLU A 84 4.56 -12.22 2.13
N ARG A 85 3.59 -11.39 2.54
CA ARG A 85 2.30 -11.23 1.84
C ARG A 85 2.51 -10.83 0.39
N ALA A 86 3.31 -9.79 0.16
CA ALA A 86 3.67 -9.35 -1.18
C ALA A 86 4.48 -10.41 -1.94
N ARG A 87 5.43 -11.11 -1.26
CA ARG A 87 6.22 -12.18 -1.88
C ARG A 87 5.37 -13.37 -2.32
N ILE A 88 4.34 -13.75 -1.57
CA ILE A 88 3.37 -14.77 -1.98
C ILE A 88 2.72 -14.37 -3.30
N ALA A 89 2.25 -13.13 -3.42
CA ALA A 89 1.63 -12.62 -4.64
C ALA A 89 2.61 -12.57 -5.82
N ASN A 90 3.81 -12.05 -5.60
CA ASN A 90 4.85 -11.93 -6.62
C ASN A 90 5.32 -13.30 -7.14
N ARG A 91 5.57 -14.28 -6.24
CA ARG A 91 5.92 -15.66 -6.63
C ARG A 91 4.82 -16.35 -7.41
N ALA A 92 3.58 -16.05 -7.07
CA ALA A 92 2.42 -16.57 -7.79
C ALA A 92 2.22 -15.90 -9.16
N LYS A 93 2.94 -14.82 -9.46
CA LYS A 93 2.72 -13.95 -10.63
C LYS A 93 1.24 -13.56 -10.73
N ALA A 94 0.69 -13.10 -9.60
CA ALA A 94 -0.71 -12.77 -9.50
C ALA A 94 -1.09 -11.62 -10.43
N ASP A 95 -2.32 -11.67 -10.97
CA ASP A 95 -2.90 -10.61 -11.81
C ASP A 95 -3.56 -9.52 -10.95
N LEU A 96 -3.89 -9.84 -9.70
CA LEU A 96 -4.50 -8.93 -8.75
C LEU A 96 -4.19 -9.34 -7.31
N PHE A 97 -3.91 -8.34 -6.46
CA PHE A 97 -3.76 -8.50 -5.01
C PHE A 97 -4.85 -7.69 -4.29
N ILE A 98 -5.62 -8.34 -3.42
CA ILE A 98 -6.67 -7.71 -2.61
C ILE A 98 -6.39 -7.97 -1.14
N SER A 99 -6.03 -6.92 -0.40
CA SER A 99 -5.91 -6.95 1.05
C SER A 99 -7.22 -6.52 1.71
N ILE A 100 -7.64 -7.24 2.75
CA ILE A 100 -8.90 -7.01 3.47
C ILE A 100 -8.57 -6.67 4.92
N HIS A 101 -9.02 -5.49 5.35
CA HIS A 101 -8.81 -4.87 6.65
C HIS A 101 -10.10 -4.33 7.25
N THR A 102 -10.03 -3.94 8.51
CA THR A 102 -11.13 -3.33 9.26
C THR A 102 -10.58 -2.19 10.10
N ASN A 103 -10.82 -0.98 9.67
CA ASN A 103 -10.28 0.27 10.20
C ASN A 103 -10.61 0.51 11.69
N ALA A 104 -9.84 1.38 12.31
CA ALA A 104 -10.10 1.90 13.63
C ALA A 104 -9.83 3.40 13.69
N SER A 105 -10.56 4.10 14.55
CA SER A 105 -10.37 5.54 14.79
C SER A 105 -10.54 5.87 16.28
N LYS A 106 -9.79 6.88 16.74
CA LYS A 106 -10.02 7.50 18.06
C LYS A 106 -11.41 8.12 18.14
N ASN A 107 -11.92 8.65 17.04
CA ASN A 107 -13.30 9.09 16.93
C ASN A 107 -14.24 7.87 16.84
N LYS A 108 -14.90 7.54 17.95
CA LYS A 108 -15.83 6.40 18.05
C LYS A 108 -17.08 6.56 17.19
N SER A 109 -17.33 7.72 16.60
CA SER A 109 -18.41 7.95 15.63
C SER A 109 -17.97 7.75 14.16
N ALA A 110 -16.68 7.52 13.90
CA ALA A 110 -16.20 7.19 12.57
C ALA A 110 -16.91 5.95 12.04
N ASN A 111 -17.34 5.99 10.79
CA ASN A 111 -18.10 4.91 10.17
C ASN A 111 -17.95 4.93 8.65
N GLY A 112 -18.32 3.84 8.00
CA GLY A 112 -18.32 3.72 6.54
C GLY A 112 -17.18 2.89 6.01
N MET A 113 -17.16 2.71 4.69
CA MET A 113 -16.21 1.87 3.97
C MET A 113 -15.32 2.71 3.06
N GLU A 114 -14.08 2.31 2.90
CA GLU A 114 -13.12 2.94 2.00
C GLU A 114 -12.21 1.90 1.34
N THR A 115 -11.67 2.24 0.18
CA THR A 115 -10.73 1.38 -0.53
C THR A 115 -9.48 2.18 -0.87
N PHE A 116 -8.32 1.61 -0.59
CA PHE A 116 -7.05 2.26 -0.79
C PHE A 116 -6.27 1.65 -1.95
N THR A 117 -5.53 2.49 -2.65
CA THR A 117 -4.42 2.12 -3.54
C THR A 117 -3.11 2.67 -3.00
N LEU A 118 -2.00 2.11 -3.45
CA LEU A 118 -0.69 2.65 -3.13
C LEU A 118 -0.57 4.09 -3.63
N GLY A 119 0.02 4.98 -2.83
CA GLY A 119 0.30 6.35 -3.24
C GLY A 119 0.50 7.28 -2.07
N VAL A 120 0.47 8.58 -2.38
CA VAL A 120 0.71 9.63 -1.38
C VAL A 120 -0.52 9.84 -0.51
N SER A 121 -0.32 9.84 0.79
CA SER A 121 -1.36 10.23 1.75
C SER A 121 -1.62 11.72 1.68
N ARG A 122 -2.72 12.11 1.03
CA ARG A 122 -3.08 13.53 0.84
C ARG A 122 -3.83 14.15 2.01
N SER A 123 -4.19 13.36 3.00
CA SER A 123 -4.85 13.82 4.22
C SER A 123 -4.21 13.18 5.45
N LYS A 124 -4.37 13.85 6.61
CA LYS A 124 -3.91 13.32 7.89
C LYS A 124 -4.59 11.98 8.21
N GLU A 125 -5.89 11.84 7.91
CA GLU A 125 -6.63 10.59 8.10
C GLU A 125 -6.02 9.43 7.31
N ASN A 126 -5.71 9.63 6.01
CA ASN A 126 -5.09 8.59 5.20
C ASN A 126 -3.71 8.20 5.71
N MET A 127 -2.95 9.16 6.23
CA MET A 127 -1.66 8.92 6.85
C MET A 127 -1.81 8.10 8.13
N GLU A 128 -2.76 8.45 8.99
CA GLU A 128 -3.02 7.72 10.25
C GLU A 128 -3.40 6.25 9.99
N VAL A 129 -4.22 5.97 8.96
CA VAL A 129 -4.54 4.58 8.56
C VAL A 129 -3.27 3.85 8.10
N ALA A 130 -2.48 4.44 7.21
CA ALA A 130 -1.24 3.81 6.76
C ALA A 130 -0.24 3.56 7.89
N MET A 131 -0.12 4.51 8.84
CA MET A 131 0.73 4.36 10.03
C MET A 131 0.25 3.21 10.91
N LEU A 132 -1.07 3.10 11.12
CA LEU A 132 -1.65 2.02 11.91
C LEU A 132 -1.33 0.65 11.29
N GLU A 133 -1.59 0.48 9.99
CA GLU A 133 -1.38 -0.77 9.28
C GLU A 133 0.10 -1.14 9.15
N ASN A 134 0.96 -0.15 8.90
CA ASN A 134 2.39 -0.40 8.81
C ASN A 134 3.05 -0.66 10.17
N SER A 135 2.41 -0.25 11.29
CA SER A 135 2.96 -0.45 12.64
C SER A 135 3.19 -1.91 13.02
N VAL A 136 2.57 -2.85 12.31
CA VAL A 136 2.77 -4.29 12.50
C VAL A 136 4.22 -4.73 12.32
N ILE A 137 5.03 -4.00 11.53
CA ILE A 137 6.45 -4.32 11.35
C ILE A 137 7.23 -4.25 12.67
N LEU A 138 6.77 -3.46 13.64
CA LEU A 138 7.37 -3.35 14.99
C LEU A 138 7.25 -4.65 15.79
N LEU A 139 6.41 -5.60 15.35
CA LEU A 139 6.30 -6.95 15.94
C LEU A 139 7.31 -7.93 15.36
N GLU A 140 8.08 -7.53 14.37
CA GLU A 140 9.05 -8.38 13.68
C GLU A 140 10.46 -8.16 14.24
N ASP A 141 11.18 -9.27 14.45
CA ASP A 141 12.62 -9.21 14.72
C ASP A 141 13.35 -8.62 13.53
N ASP A 142 14.32 -7.74 13.78
CA ASP A 142 15.14 -7.07 12.75
C ASP A 142 14.33 -6.26 11.72
N TYR A 143 13.17 -5.68 12.12
CA TYR A 143 12.32 -4.91 11.21
C TYR A 143 13.06 -3.74 10.55
N GLU A 144 13.95 -3.05 11.26
CA GLU A 144 14.73 -1.93 10.71
C GLU A 144 15.55 -2.37 9.49
N LYS A 145 16.17 -3.58 9.55
CA LYS A 145 16.92 -4.14 8.45
C LYS A 145 16.01 -4.63 7.32
N LYS A 146 14.89 -5.29 7.67
CA LYS A 146 13.94 -5.83 6.69
C LYS A 146 13.21 -4.76 5.89
N TYR A 147 12.97 -3.61 6.50
CA TYR A 147 12.24 -2.48 5.89
C TYR A 147 13.14 -1.26 5.64
N GLU A 148 14.46 -1.47 5.55
CA GLU A 148 15.43 -0.46 5.14
C GLU A 148 15.42 0.81 6.01
N GLY A 149 15.17 0.67 7.30
CA GLY A 149 15.09 1.79 8.25
C GLY A 149 13.77 2.56 8.18
N PHE A 150 12.74 2.03 7.56
CA PHE A 150 11.42 2.63 7.57
C PHE A 150 10.85 2.63 9.00
N ASP A 151 10.52 3.81 9.51
CA ASP A 151 9.82 3.99 10.77
C ASP A 151 8.32 4.23 10.49
N PRO A 152 7.44 3.29 10.90
CA PRO A 152 6.01 3.43 10.64
C PRO A 152 5.36 4.58 11.42
N ASN A 153 6.02 5.10 12.46
CA ASN A 153 5.51 6.21 13.28
C ASN A 153 6.02 7.58 12.80
N SER A 154 6.97 7.63 11.87
CA SER A 154 7.54 8.87 11.34
C SER A 154 6.89 9.26 10.01
N THR A 155 6.25 10.43 9.94
CA THR A 155 5.71 10.98 8.69
C THR A 155 6.77 11.12 7.61
N ASP A 156 8.03 11.34 7.99
CA ASP A 156 9.14 11.50 7.06
C ASP A 156 9.43 10.20 6.29
N SER A 157 9.24 9.04 6.93
CA SER A 157 9.37 7.75 6.26
C SER A 157 8.39 7.57 5.11
N TYR A 158 7.22 8.23 5.16
CA TYR A 158 6.20 8.16 4.12
C TYR A 158 6.49 9.07 2.91
N ILE A 159 7.46 9.99 3.02
CA ILE A 159 7.89 10.83 1.89
C ILE A 159 8.40 9.96 0.72
N MET A 160 8.96 8.78 1.03
CA MET A 160 9.39 7.83 -0.01
C MET A 160 8.27 7.48 -1.01
N PHE A 161 7.01 7.42 -0.55
CA PHE A 161 5.87 7.10 -1.41
C PHE A 161 5.54 8.20 -2.41
N GLU A 162 5.98 9.44 -2.17
CA GLU A 162 5.84 10.55 -3.13
C GLU A 162 6.68 10.33 -4.40
N PHE A 163 7.75 9.56 -4.29
CA PHE A 163 8.71 9.32 -5.37
C PHE A 163 8.52 7.95 -6.04
N MET A 164 7.65 7.12 -5.50
CA MET A 164 7.35 5.82 -6.11
C MET A 164 6.42 6.01 -7.32
N LYS A 165 6.87 5.50 -8.47
CA LYS A 165 6.03 5.39 -9.65
C LYS A 165 5.43 3.99 -9.69
N ASP A 166 4.16 3.90 -9.33
CA ASP A 166 3.41 2.64 -9.47
C ASP A 166 2.90 2.49 -10.91
N GLN A 167 3.49 1.55 -11.64
CA GLN A 167 3.08 1.23 -13.02
C GLN A 167 1.70 0.58 -13.10
N TYR A 168 1.15 0.13 -11.98
CA TYR A 168 -0.16 -0.51 -11.89
C TYR A 168 -1.25 0.41 -11.35
N MET A 169 -0.93 1.66 -11.04
CA MET A 169 -1.80 2.65 -10.41
C MET A 169 -3.19 2.72 -11.05
N ASP A 170 -3.24 2.92 -12.37
CA ASP A 170 -4.52 3.07 -13.09
C ASP A 170 -5.40 1.81 -12.97
N ARG A 171 -4.78 0.62 -12.99
CA ARG A 171 -5.51 -0.63 -12.84
C ARG A 171 -5.95 -0.85 -11.40
N SER A 172 -5.12 -0.47 -10.43
CA SER A 172 -5.45 -0.50 -9.00
C SER A 172 -6.63 0.42 -8.70
N ILE A 173 -6.61 1.66 -9.19
CA ILE A 173 -7.70 2.62 -9.03
C ILE A 173 -8.99 2.09 -9.69
N SER A 174 -8.91 1.57 -10.92
CA SER A 174 -10.08 1.01 -11.61
C SER A 174 -10.72 -0.16 -10.84
N CYS A 175 -9.90 -1.04 -10.23
CA CYS A 175 -10.37 -2.12 -9.38
C CYS A 175 -11.00 -1.58 -8.08
N ALA A 176 -10.32 -0.62 -7.43
CA ALA A 176 -10.78 -0.01 -6.19
C ALA A 176 -12.13 0.70 -6.37
N ASP A 177 -12.32 1.43 -7.47
CA ASP A 177 -13.58 2.11 -7.78
C ASP A 177 -14.75 1.12 -7.95
N LEU A 178 -14.54 0.03 -8.70
CA LEU A 178 -15.56 -1.01 -8.87
C LEU A 178 -15.94 -1.63 -7.52
N ILE A 179 -14.96 -1.97 -6.69
CA ILE A 179 -15.19 -2.58 -5.38
C ILE A 179 -15.90 -1.59 -4.46
N GLN A 180 -15.41 -0.36 -4.36
CA GLN A 180 -16.00 0.67 -3.52
C GLN A 180 -17.47 0.91 -3.87
N GLN A 181 -17.78 1.11 -5.14
CA GLN A 181 -19.16 1.34 -5.59
C GLN A 181 -20.08 0.16 -5.28
N ASN A 182 -19.62 -1.07 -5.55
CA ASN A 182 -20.44 -2.26 -5.28
C ASN A 182 -20.69 -2.46 -3.78
N MET A 183 -19.66 -2.29 -2.94
CA MET A 183 -19.79 -2.39 -1.48
C MET A 183 -20.81 -1.37 -0.94
N ILE A 184 -20.72 -0.11 -1.37
CA ILE A 184 -21.63 0.95 -0.92
C ILE A 184 -23.05 0.71 -1.41
N ASN A 185 -23.23 0.32 -2.66
CA ASN A 185 -24.53 -0.01 -3.22
C ASN A 185 -25.22 -1.16 -2.48
N ALA A 186 -24.44 -2.17 -2.09
CA ALA A 186 -24.96 -3.30 -1.32
C ALA A 186 -25.23 -2.93 0.15
N SER A 187 -24.27 -2.33 0.83
CA SER A 187 -24.31 -2.10 2.27
C SER A 187 -25.19 -0.93 2.69
N LYS A 188 -25.32 0.09 1.83
CA LYS A 188 -25.91 1.40 2.16
C LYS A 188 -25.18 2.12 3.31
N ARG A 189 -23.89 1.76 3.53
CA ARG A 189 -23.05 2.41 4.53
C ARG A 189 -22.47 3.73 3.98
N ASN A 190 -21.89 4.54 4.87
CA ASN A 190 -21.23 5.77 4.47
C ASN A 190 -20.10 5.49 3.47
N ASN A 191 -20.13 6.21 2.35
CA ASN A 191 -19.10 6.11 1.31
C ASN A 191 -17.93 7.05 1.63
N ARG A 192 -16.80 6.49 2.00
CA ARG A 192 -15.57 7.26 2.23
C ARG A 192 -14.68 7.37 0.99
N GLY A 193 -15.02 6.64 -0.08
CA GLY A 193 -14.42 6.73 -1.40
C GLY A 193 -13.14 5.90 -1.57
N VAL A 194 -12.55 6.04 -2.76
CA VAL A 194 -11.24 5.50 -3.08
C VAL A 194 -10.17 6.52 -2.70
N ARG A 195 -9.13 6.06 -2.01
CA ARG A 195 -8.08 6.88 -1.42
C ARG A 195 -6.69 6.34 -1.75
N GLN A 196 -5.66 7.12 -1.45
CA GLN A 196 -4.27 6.72 -1.58
C GLN A 196 -3.55 6.87 -0.25
N ALA A 197 -2.70 5.88 0.07
CA ALA A 197 -1.81 5.96 1.21
C ALA A 197 -0.59 5.04 1.04
N GLY A 198 0.44 5.26 1.87
CA GLY A 198 1.71 4.57 1.83
C GLY A 198 1.70 3.23 2.55
N PHE A 199 0.94 2.25 2.07
CA PHE A 199 0.91 0.90 2.66
C PHE A 199 2.10 0.06 2.21
N LEU A 200 2.89 -0.42 3.16
CA LEU A 200 4.04 -1.29 2.88
C LEU A 200 3.64 -2.60 2.20
N VAL A 201 2.49 -3.18 2.57
CA VAL A 201 1.99 -4.41 1.96
C VAL A 201 1.70 -4.25 0.47
N LEU A 202 1.29 -3.06 0.02
CA LEU A 202 1.05 -2.76 -1.39
C LEU A 202 2.35 -2.35 -2.12
N ARG A 203 3.30 -1.74 -1.40
CA ARG A 203 4.57 -1.23 -1.96
C ARG A 203 5.37 -2.30 -2.68
N ALA A 204 5.43 -3.49 -2.09
CA ALA A 204 6.28 -4.58 -2.58
C ALA A 204 5.58 -5.48 -3.61
N THR A 205 4.33 -5.21 -3.99
CA THR A 205 3.61 -5.98 -5.00
C THR A 205 4.03 -5.59 -6.43
N THR A 206 4.01 -6.57 -7.35
CA THR A 206 4.35 -6.37 -8.77
C THR A 206 3.14 -6.58 -9.69
N MET A 207 1.95 -6.29 -9.20
CA MET A 207 0.68 -6.36 -9.91
C MET A 207 -0.28 -5.28 -9.37
N PRO A 208 -1.43 -5.02 -10.02
CA PRO A 208 -2.49 -4.19 -9.45
C PRO A 208 -2.84 -4.65 -8.04
N SER A 209 -2.87 -3.72 -7.08
CA SER A 209 -3.06 -4.03 -5.68
C SER A 209 -3.92 -2.99 -4.98
N ILE A 210 -4.79 -3.46 -4.09
CA ILE A 210 -5.71 -2.63 -3.30
C ILE A 210 -5.80 -3.13 -1.87
N LEU A 211 -6.21 -2.22 -0.97
CA LEU A 211 -6.54 -2.52 0.40
C LEU A 211 -7.96 -2.01 0.69
N ILE A 212 -8.81 -2.89 1.19
CA ILE A 212 -10.21 -2.61 1.51
C ILE A 212 -10.34 -2.45 3.01
N GLU A 213 -10.94 -1.34 3.45
CA GLU A 213 -11.38 -1.10 4.81
C GLU A 213 -12.89 -1.32 4.90
N LEU A 214 -13.28 -2.43 5.49
CA LEU A 214 -14.68 -2.88 5.55
C LEU A 214 -15.58 -2.02 6.43
N GLY A 215 -14.99 -1.20 7.31
CA GLY A 215 -15.68 -0.37 8.29
C GLY A 215 -14.79 -0.08 9.49
N PHE A 216 -15.34 0.49 10.55
CA PHE A 216 -14.59 0.91 11.74
C PHE A 216 -14.94 0.04 12.95
N ILE A 217 -14.05 -0.91 13.30
CA ILE A 217 -14.25 -1.80 14.48
C ILE A 217 -14.34 -1.00 15.80
N SER A 218 -13.73 0.20 15.83
CA SER A 218 -13.80 1.10 16.98
C SER A 218 -15.17 1.71 17.24
N ASN A 219 -16.09 1.61 16.27
CA ASN A 219 -17.51 2.03 16.38
C ASN A 219 -18.37 0.81 16.67
N LYS A 220 -19.10 0.80 17.79
CA LYS A 220 -19.89 -0.35 18.24
C LYS A 220 -20.96 -0.80 17.22
N GLU A 221 -21.58 0.12 16.49
CA GLU A 221 -22.61 -0.23 15.50
C GLU A 221 -21.96 -0.79 14.22
N GLU A 222 -20.80 -0.28 13.83
CA GLU A 222 -20.00 -0.86 12.75
C GLU A 222 -19.50 -2.25 13.14
N GLU A 223 -18.99 -2.43 14.35
CA GLU A 223 -18.50 -3.72 14.84
C GLU A 223 -19.62 -4.77 14.84
N LYS A 224 -20.84 -4.43 15.28
CA LYS A 224 -22.01 -5.30 15.17
C LYS A 224 -22.35 -5.64 13.71
N PHE A 225 -22.32 -4.62 12.84
CA PHE A 225 -22.57 -4.80 11.41
C PHE A 225 -21.57 -5.76 10.78
N LEU A 226 -20.27 -5.59 11.05
CA LEU A 226 -19.18 -6.40 10.50
C LEU A 226 -19.19 -7.86 11.00
N ASN A 227 -19.70 -8.11 12.21
CA ASN A 227 -19.84 -9.45 12.78
C ASN A 227 -21.17 -10.15 12.45
N ASN A 228 -22.08 -9.50 11.74
CA ASN A 228 -23.32 -10.10 11.29
C ASN A 228 -23.10 -10.89 9.99
N SER A 229 -23.47 -12.18 9.98
CA SER A 229 -23.24 -13.10 8.86
C SER A 229 -23.94 -12.67 7.57
N ASP A 230 -25.15 -12.11 7.66
CA ASP A 230 -25.89 -11.69 6.46
C ASP A 230 -25.24 -10.49 5.81
N ASN A 231 -24.76 -9.55 6.62
CA ASN A 231 -23.99 -8.40 6.13
C ASN A 231 -22.66 -8.83 5.54
N GLN A 232 -21.95 -9.77 6.18
CA GLN A 232 -20.72 -10.35 5.67
C GLN A 232 -20.95 -10.94 4.27
N THR A 233 -21.94 -11.84 4.13
CA THR A 233 -22.27 -12.45 2.84
C THR A 233 -22.67 -11.42 1.80
N LYS A 234 -23.42 -10.39 2.19
CA LYS A 234 -23.83 -9.31 1.30
C LYS A 234 -22.65 -8.50 0.77
N ILE A 235 -21.70 -8.16 1.64
CA ILE A 235 -20.49 -7.43 1.26
C ILE A 235 -19.56 -8.32 0.43
N CYS A 236 -19.33 -9.57 0.81
CA CYS A 236 -18.51 -10.51 0.04
C CYS A 236 -19.08 -10.72 -1.38
N LYS A 237 -20.40 -10.83 -1.54
CA LYS A 237 -21.04 -10.88 -2.88
C LYS A 237 -20.81 -9.60 -3.67
N ALA A 238 -20.84 -8.44 -3.04
CA ALA A 238 -20.58 -7.16 -3.70
C ALA A 238 -19.14 -7.04 -4.19
N ILE A 239 -18.16 -7.43 -3.34
CA ILE A 239 -16.74 -7.46 -3.72
C ILE A 239 -16.52 -8.48 -4.83
N TYR A 240 -17.13 -9.67 -4.74
CA TYR A 240 -17.07 -10.69 -5.79
C TYR A 240 -17.61 -10.18 -7.13
N GLN A 241 -18.75 -9.49 -7.15
CA GLN A 241 -19.31 -8.94 -8.39
C GLN A 241 -18.36 -7.90 -9.01
N ALA A 242 -17.78 -7.03 -8.20
CA ALA A 242 -16.79 -6.06 -8.67
C ALA A 242 -15.52 -6.74 -9.23
N PHE A 243 -15.06 -7.81 -8.58
CA PHE A 243 -13.98 -8.64 -9.06
C PHE A 243 -14.30 -9.27 -10.44
N ALA A 244 -15.50 -9.83 -10.60
CA ALA A 244 -15.95 -10.43 -11.85
C ALA A 244 -16.00 -9.40 -12.99
N ASP A 245 -16.52 -8.20 -12.72
CA ASP A 245 -16.57 -7.09 -13.67
C ASP A 245 -15.15 -6.61 -14.04
N TYR A 246 -14.25 -6.51 -13.05
CA TYR A 246 -12.84 -6.15 -13.28
C TYR A 246 -12.14 -7.19 -14.17
N LYS A 247 -12.26 -8.49 -13.82
CA LYS A 247 -11.70 -9.60 -14.61
C LYS A 247 -12.23 -9.57 -16.05
N HIS A 248 -13.54 -9.44 -16.22
CA HIS A 248 -14.17 -9.35 -17.55
C HIS A 248 -13.58 -8.20 -18.38
N ASN A 249 -13.38 -7.04 -17.78
CA ASN A 249 -12.76 -5.89 -18.46
C ASN A 249 -11.31 -6.16 -18.89
N ILE A 250 -10.55 -6.90 -18.08
CA ILE A 250 -9.18 -7.32 -18.41
C ILE A 250 -9.21 -8.35 -19.56
N ASP A 251 -10.07 -9.36 -19.48
CA ASP A 251 -10.20 -10.41 -20.51
C ASP A 251 -10.62 -9.80 -21.85
N LYS A 252 -11.53 -8.85 -21.85
CA LYS A 252 -11.94 -8.10 -23.05
C LYS A 252 -10.78 -7.31 -23.67
N LYS A 253 -9.99 -6.62 -22.85
CA LYS A 253 -8.80 -5.89 -23.34
C LYS A 253 -7.73 -6.81 -23.90
N ASN A 254 -7.63 -8.03 -23.39
CA ASN A 254 -6.68 -9.04 -23.83
C ASN A 254 -7.19 -9.92 -25.00
N GLY A 255 -8.37 -9.62 -25.55
CA GLY A 255 -8.98 -10.40 -26.65
C GLY A 255 -9.47 -11.81 -26.25
N LYS A 256 -9.63 -12.06 -24.93
CA LYS A 256 -10.07 -13.35 -24.35
C LYS A 256 -11.58 -13.42 -24.08
N ALA A 257 -12.32 -12.32 -24.27
CA ALA A 257 -13.76 -12.29 -23.99
C ALA A 257 -14.54 -12.89 -25.15
N GLU A 258 -14.92 -14.17 -25.05
CA GLU A 258 -16.08 -14.70 -25.76
C GLU A 258 -17.36 -14.07 -25.18
N ASP A 259 -18.32 -13.75 -26.05
CA ASP A 259 -19.60 -13.11 -25.70
C ASP A 259 -20.44 -13.99 -24.77
N VAL A 260 -20.19 -13.94 -23.47
CA VAL A 260 -21.04 -14.56 -22.41
C VAL A 260 -22.28 -13.70 -22.10
N LYS A 261 -22.62 -12.72 -22.95
CA LYS A 261 -23.82 -11.89 -22.78
C LYS A 261 -25.14 -12.62 -23.04
N GLY A 262 -25.11 -13.92 -23.45
CA GLY A 262 -26.32 -14.67 -23.82
C GLY A 262 -27.10 -15.28 -22.65
N GLU A 263 -26.49 -15.59 -21.51
CA GLU A 263 -27.16 -16.40 -20.46
C GLU A 263 -27.68 -15.60 -19.25
N LEU A 264 -27.06 -14.47 -18.91
CA LEU A 264 -27.50 -13.64 -17.78
C LEU A 264 -28.76 -12.78 -18.05
N ILE A 265 -29.17 -12.66 -19.33
CA ILE A 265 -30.41 -11.93 -19.69
C ILE A 265 -31.64 -12.85 -19.62
N LYS A 266 -31.49 -14.18 -19.68
CA LYS A 266 -32.62 -15.10 -19.58
C LYS A 266 -33.16 -15.24 -18.14
N GLU A 267 -32.32 -15.18 -17.11
CA GLU A 267 -32.79 -15.25 -15.72
C GLU A 267 -33.45 -13.95 -15.19
N LYS A 268 -33.16 -12.80 -15.81
CA LYS A 268 -33.82 -11.53 -15.44
C LYS A 268 -35.16 -11.28 -16.15
N GLY A 269 -35.48 -12.10 -17.17
CA GLY A 269 -36.72 -11.98 -17.95
C GLY A 269 -37.92 -12.65 -17.32
N GLU A 270 -37.73 -13.63 -16.41
CA GLU A 270 -38.83 -14.40 -15.85
C GLU A 270 -39.40 -13.87 -14.52
N ILE A 271 -38.78 -12.85 -13.93
CA ILE A 271 -39.24 -12.26 -12.65
C ILE A 271 -40.15 -11.02 -12.86
N LYS A 272 -40.34 -10.51 -14.08
CA LYS A 272 -41.09 -9.27 -14.34
C LYS A 272 -42.53 -9.44 -14.83
N ASN A 273 -43.08 -10.64 -14.88
CA ASN A 273 -44.43 -10.85 -15.40
C ASN A 273 -45.50 -11.19 -14.38
N ASN A 274 -45.31 -10.95 -13.08
CA ASN A 274 -46.36 -11.25 -12.10
C ASN A 274 -46.74 -10.12 -11.13
N GLU A 275 -46.58 -8.85 -11.53
CA GLU A 275 -47.17 -7.74 -10.75
C GLU A 275 -47.63 -6.61 -11.68
N GLN A 276 -48.75 -6.82 -12.36
CA GLN A 276 -49.58 -5.76 -12.89
C GLN A 276 -51.04 -6.20 -12.89
N GLN A 277 -51.72 -5.97 -11.77
CA GLN A 277 -53.17 -5.68 -11.72
C GLN A 277 -53.57 -5.26 -10.30
N SER A 278 -53.76 -3.96 -10.09
CA SER A 278 -54.92 -3.35 -9.42
C SER A 278 -54.67 -1.87 -9.13
N THR A 279 -55.40 -1.06 -9.91
CA THR A 279 -56.30 0.06 -9.55
C THR A 279 -55.66 1.32 -8.96
N SER A 280 -55.59 2.31 -9.79
CA SER A 280 -56.36 3.57 -10.00
C SER A 280 -56.89 4.29 -8.73
N ASP A 281 -56.65 5.62 -8.82
CA ASP A 281 -57.37 6.79 -8.28
C ASP A 281 -56.79 7.40 -6.98
N THR A 282 -56.35 8.58 -7.02
CA THR A 282 -56.93 9.92 -6.96
C THR A 282 -55.88 10.98 -6.64
N SER A 283 -55.84 11.96 -7.47
CA SER A 283 -55.57 13.39 -7.48
C SER A 283 -55.36 14.15 -6.15
N GLU A 284 -54.55 15.16 -6.31
CA GLU A 284 -54.59 16.58 -5.94
C GLU A 284 -53.46 17.11 -5.03
N ALA A 285 -52.67 17.93 -5.65
CA ALA A 285 -52.21 19.29 -5.36
C ALA A 285 -51.95 19.70 -3.88
N ASN A 286 -50.76 20.18 -3.58
CA ASN A 286 -50.63 21.55 -3.15
C ASN A 286 -49.17 22.09 -3.24
N LYS A 287 -49.13 23.38 -3.56
CA LYS A 287 -47.99 24.26 -3.82
C LYS A 287 -47.29 24.69 -2.54
N GLY A 288 -45.96 24.88 -2.68
CA GLY A 288 -45.26 26.13 -2.31
C GLY A 288 -44.84 26.31 -0.86
N GLN A 289 -43.54 26.42 -0.72
CA GLN A 289 -42.90 27.63 -0.16
C GLN A 289 -41.37 27.47 -0.11
N GLU A 290 -40.70 28.37 -0.83
CA GLU A 290 -39.29 28.71 -0.67
C GLU A 290 -39.05 29.41 0.67
N SER A 291 -37.96 29.11 1.36
CA SER A 291 -37.31 30.08 2.22
C SER A 291 -35.79 29.95 2.17
N LYS A 292 -35.19 30.99 1.61
CA LYS A 292 -33.79 31.35 1.72
C LYS A 292 -33.40 31.55 3.19
N VAL A 293 -32.26 31.03 3.61
CA VAL A 293 -31.45 31.68 4.64
C VAL A 293 -29.97 31.63 4.25
N GLU A 294 -29.38 32.75 4.41
CA GLU A 294 -28.10 33.25 3.94
C GLU A 294 -26.93 32.82 4.84
N SER A 295 -25.79 32.73 4.21
CA SER A 295 -24.43 32.60 4.67
C SER A 295 -24.06 33.36 5.96
N GLN A 296 -23.24 32.75 6.80
CA GLN A 296 -22.13 33.46 7.47
C GLN A 296 -20.94 32.55 7.74
N ARG A 297 -19.84 32.86 7.05
CA ARG A 297 -18.49 32.39 7.34
C ARG A 297 -17.87 33.23 8.46
N LYS A 298 -17.13 32.62 9.36
CA LYS A 298 -15.86 33.16 9.87
C LYS A 298 -14.94 32.07 10.39
N PRO A 299 -13.63 32.22 10.21
CA PRO A 299 -12.61 31.21 10.55
C PRO A 299 -11.91 31.50 11.87
N SER A 300 -11.40 30.48 12.53
CA SER A 300 -10.30 30.64 13.45
C SER A 300 -9.36 29.45 13.39
N ALA A 301 -8.14 29.74 12.99
CA ALA A 301 -7.01 28.85 13.01
C ALA A 301 -6.47 28.76 14.45
N GLU A 302 -6.15 27.58 14.92
CA GLU A 302 -5.09 27.37 15.88
C GLU A 302 -4.35 26.06 15.60
N ASN A 303 -3.09 26.25 15.28
CA ASN A 303 -2.07 25.24 15.07
C ASN A 303 -1.70 24.63 16.43
N LYS A 304 -1.88 23.31 16.61
CA LYS A 304 -1.20 22.56 17.67
C LYS A 304 -0.50 21.34 17.07
N THR A 305 0.76 21.28 17.37
CA THR A 305 1.79 20.31 17.02
C THR A 305 1.48 18.86 17.44
N VAL A 306 1.93 17.91 16.65
CA VAL A 306 1.62 16.48 16.55
C VAL A 306 2.54 15.56 17.37
N PRO A 307 2.78 15.67 18.64
CA PRO A 307 3.46 14.59 19.38
C PRO A 307 2.57 13.76 20.31
N GLU A 308 1.28 14.03 20.44
CA GLU A 308 0.49 13.44 21.54
C GLU A 308 -0.40 12.24 21.16
N LEU A 309 -0.32 11.77 19.90
CA LEU A 309 -1.30 10.82 19.34
C LEU A 309 -0.90 9.34 19.40
N VAL A 310 0.38 9.02 19.66
CA VAL A 310 0.89 7.65 19.61
C VAL A 310 0.82 6.91 20.95
N ASP A 311 0.91 7.66 22.08
CA ASP A 311 1.03 7.04 23.40
C ASP A 311 -0.26 6.40 23.97
N VAL A 312 -1.43 6.70 23.43
CA VAL A 312 -2.71 6.21 24.01
C VAL A 312 -3.15 4.86 23.46
N LEU A 313 -2.57 4.39 22.34
CA LEU A 313 -2.92 3.07 21.77
C LEU A 313 -2.03 1.93 22.29
N LEU A 314 -0.98 2.24 23.07
CA LEU A 314 -0.02 1.25 23.57
C LEU A 314 -0.20 0.89 25.05
N THR A 315 -1.11 1.52 25.79
CA THR A 315 -1.22 1.38 27.26
C THR A 315 -1.97 0.15 27.77
N ASP A 316 -2.57 -0.66 26.91
CA ASP A 316 -3.27 -1.88 27.33
C ASP A 316 -2.55 -3.19 26.92
N ARG A 317 -1.22 -3.17 26.82
CA ARG A 317 -0.44 -4.41 26.70
C ARG A 317 0.13 -4.78 28.07
N GLU A 318 -0.30 -5.92 28.56
CA GLU A 318 0.15 -6.59 29.79
C GLU A 318 1.68 -6.69 29.86
N LYS A 319 2.18 -6.39 31.05
CA LYS A 319 3.60 -6.40 31.45
C LYS A 319 4.21 -7.79 31.27
N GLY A 320 5.22 -7.91 30.42
CA GLY A 320 6.17 -9.03 30.42
C GLY A 320 7.32 -8.77 31.40
N PRO A 321 8.10 -9.80 31.81
CA PRO A 321 8.91 -9.77 33.02
C PRO A 321 10.19 -8.95 32.90
N ASN A 322 10.50 -8.26 34.01
CA ASN A 322 11.74 -7.54 34.32
C ASN A 322 12.98 -8.42 34.15
N PHE A 323 13.98 -7.92 33.44
CA PHE A 323 15.37 -8.31 33.65
C PHE A 323 16.19 -7.08 34.06
N GLY A 324 16.95 -7.32 35.12
CA GLY A 324 17.58 -6.35 35.98
C GLY A 324 18.80 -5.64 35.40
N ASP A 325 19.17 -4.65 36.18
CA ASP A 325 20.30 -3.73 36.07
C ASP A 325 21.67 -4.41 35.91
N ALA A 326 22.51 -3.87 35.04
CA ALA A 326 23.96 -4.01 35.15
C ALA A 326 24.69 -2.77 34.56
N GLU A 327 25.15 -1.96 35.49
CA GLU A 327 26.43 -1.26 35.55
C GLU A 327 26.92 -0.35 34.41
N THR A 328 26.92 0.91 34.78
CA THR A 328 27.75 2.01 34.26
C THR A 328 29.25 1.72 34.38
N ASN A 329 30.01 1.91 33.30
CA ASN A 329 31.44 2.23 33.41
C ASN A 329 31.81 3.39 32.49
N LYS A 330 32.30 4.43 33.17
CA LYS A 330 33.04 5.58 32.65
C LYS A 330 34.33 5.13 31.96
N ILE A 331 34.65 5.70 30.81
CA ILE A 331 36.06 5.88 30.40
C ILE A 331 36.22 7.29 29.82
N GLU A 332 37.26 7.92 30.36
CA GLU A 332 37.69 9.29 30.15
C GLU A 332 38.32 9.56 28.78
N SER A 333 38.26 10.82 28.44
CA SER A 333 38.93 11.58 27.40
C SER A 333 40.37 11.20 27.08
N GLN A 334 40.73 11.16 25.81
CA GLN A 334 42.03 11.62 25.31
C GLN A 334 41.89 12.43 24.02
N LYS A 335 42.31 13.70 24.14
CA LYS A 335 42.64 14.61 23.06
C LYS A 335 43.97 14.16 22.43
N SER A 336 44.05 14.17 21.10
CA SER A 336 45.34 14.39 20.45
C SER A 336 45.14 15.16 19.14
N GLU A 337 45.89 16.23 19.06
CA GLU A 337 46.18 17.10 17.94
C GLU A 337 46.81 16.34 16.79
N VAL A 338 46.43 16.64 15.55
CA VAL A 338 47.33 16.53 14.36
C VAL A 338 46.83 17.53 13.32
N ASP A 339 47.52 18.57 13.22
CA ASP A 339 48.37 19.23 12.25
C ASP A 339 47.84 19.41 10.81
N GLU A 340 47.94 20.70 10.43
CA GLU A 340 47.87 21.24 9.08
C GLU A 340 48.99 20.66 8.18
N SER A 341 48.65 20.28 6.97
CA SER A 341 49.36 20.64 5.75
C SER A 341 48.97 19.73 4.60
N LEU A 342 48.47 20.27 3.53
CA LEU A 342 49.09 20.16 2.21
C LEU A 342 48.17 20.67 1.10
N ASN A 343 48.45 21.90 0.78
CA ASN A 343 48.15 22.50 -0.51
C ASN A 343 49.11 21.90 -1.56
N ARG A 344 48.60 21.23 -2.59
CA ARG A 344 49.35 21.02 -3.84
C ARG A 344 48.47 20.90 -5.08
N LYS A 345 48.64 21.90 -5.88
CA LYS A 345 48.59 22.11 -7.33
C LYS A 345 48.17 20.94 -8.22
N THR A 346 47.29 21.31 -9.10
CA THR A 346 46.93 20.78 -10.40
C THR A 346 48.14 20.38 -11.26
N ASP A 347 48.08 19.18 -11.83
CA ASP A 347 48.71 18.87 -13.12
C ASP A 347 47.70 18.14 -14.00
N GLU A 348 47.42 18.78 -15.13
CA GLU A 348 46.77 18.21 -16.29
C GLU A 348 47.70 17.19 -16.94
N SER A 349 47.23 15.92 -17.09
CA SER A 349 47.61 15.18 -18.31
C SER A 349 46.80 13.91 -18.47
N THR A 350 46.22 13.78 -19.68
CA THR A 350 45.81 12.57 -20.40
C THR A 350 44.68 11.73 -19.83
N LYS A 351 43.44 12.05 -20.26
CA LYS A 351 42.32 11.13 -20.32
C LYS A 351 42.43 10.24 -21.55
N GLN A 352 42.53 8.92 -21.33
CA GLN A 352 42.07 7.93 -22.29
C GLN A 352 40.57 7.68 -22.08
N PRO A 353 39.77 7.48 -23.12
CA PRO A 353 38.31 7.25 -23.00
C PRO A 353 38.06 5.75 -22.82
N ASN A 354 37.47 5.37 -21.71
CA ASN A 354 36.62 4.21 -21.39
C ASN A 354 36.93 3.63 -20.00
N ASP A 355 36.49 4.35 -18.98
CA ASP A 355 36.15 3.70 -17.71
C ASP A 355 34.96 4.46 -17.15
N SER A 356 33.77 3.85 -17.24
CA SER A 356 32.55 4.37 -16.65
C SER A 356 32.70 4.38 -15.12
N THR A 357 32.95 5.56 -14.56
CA THR A 357 33.26 5.70 -13.14
C THR A 357 31.98 5.56 -12.32
N ILE A 358 31.95 4.56 -11.46
CA ILE A 358 30.87 4.39 -10.47
C ILE A 358 31.18 5.25 -9.26
N GLU A 359 30.25 6.08 -8.84
CA GLU A 359 30.35 6.99 -7.70
C GLU A 359 29.31 6.67 -6.66
N TYR A 360 29.70 6.63 -5.38
CA TYR A 360 28.82 6.38 -4.24
C TYR A 360 28.60 7.65 -3.43
N TYR A 361 27.35 7.90 -3.05
CA TYR A 361 26.97 9.07 -2.26
C TYR A 361 26.01 8.68 -1.13
N TRP A 362 26.04 9.40 -0.02
CA TRP A 362 24.95 9.45 0.91
C TRP A 362 23.92 10.48 0.45
N GLN A 363 22.71 10.07 0.12
CA GLN A 363 21.59 10.99 -0.07
C GLN A 363 21.02 11.33 1.31
N ILE A 364 21.21 12.58 1.74
CA ILE A 364 20.91 13.01 3.11
C ILE A 364 19.62 13.80 3.21
N LEU A 365 19.19 14.46 2.15
CA LEU A 365 18.01 15.32 2.15
C LEU A 365 17.41 15.40 0.75
N VAL A 366 16.08 15.42 0.70
CA VAL A 366 15.27 15.76 -0.49
C VAL A 366 14.36 16.93 -0.13
N SER A 367 14.34 17.99 -0.94
CA SER A 367 13.56 19.18 -0.65
C SER A 367 13.05 19.86 -1.92
N LYS A 368 11.87 20.48 -1.84
CA LYS A 368 11.39 21.41 -2.88
C LYS A 368 12.14 22.74 -2.86
N ASN A 369 12.76 23.08 -1.73
CA ASN A 369 13.55 24.30 -1.57
C ASN A 369 14.97 24.04 -1.97
N ASN A 370 15.54 24.96 -2.74
CA ASN A 370 16.97 24.98 -3.05
C ASN A 370 17.72 25.65 -1.88
N TYR A 371 18.28 24.84 -0.98
CA TYR A 371 19.09 25.35 0.13
C TYR A 371 20.50 25.70 -0.33
N ASN A 372 21.02 26.84 0.17
CA ASN A 372 22.44 27.13 0.05
C ASN A 372 23.26 26.07 0.80
N LEU A 373 24.38 25.62 0.23
CA LEU A 373 25.23 24.54 0.78
C LEU A 373 25.82 24.83 2.17
N THR A 374 25.82 26.09 2.58
CA THR A 374 26.19 26.54 3.94
C THR A 374 25.03 26.58 4.91
N ASN A 375 23.84 26.13 4.50
CA ASN A 375 22.64 26.17 5.35
C ASN A 375 22.82 25.27 6.57
N LYS A 376 22.37 25.76 7.74
CA LYS A 376 22.42 25.03 9.02
C LYS A 376 21.70 23.68 8.98
N VAL A 377 20.76 23.49 8.04
CA VAL A 377 20.07 22.21 7.82
C VAL A 377 21.03 21.06 7.52
N PHE A 378 22.23 21.33 7.02
CA PHE A 378 23.23 20.31 6.72
C PHE A 378 24.15 19.97 7.90
N HIS A 379 23.97 20.59 9.07
CA HIS A 379 24.74 20.30 10.28
C HIS A 379 26.28 20.31 10.08
N GLY A 380 26.77 21.12 9.13
CA GLY A 380 28.20 21.21 8.80
C GLY A 380 28.71 20.10 7.89
N LEU A 381 27.87 19.21 7.41
CA LEU A 381 28.26 18.23 6.40
C LEU A 381 28.57 18.91 5.07
N ILE A 382 29.60 18.43 4.40
CA ILE A 382 30.01 18.92 3.08
C ILE A 382 29.14 18.24 2.02
N ILE A 383 28.33 19.04 1.32
CA ILE A 383 27.49 18.56 0.22
C ILE A 383 28.35 18.51 -1.04
N GLY A 384 28.64 17.32 -1.52
CA GLY A 384 29.45 17.10 -2.72
C GLY A 384 28.66 17.25 -4.02
N ASN A 385 27.35 17.04 -4.00
CA ASN A 385 26.50 17.19 -5.18
C ASN A 385 25.06 17.54 -4.81
N VAL A 386 24.40 18.27 -5.70
CA VAL A 386 22.95 18.55 -5.62
C VAL A 386 22.32 18.17 -6.96
N LYS A 387 21.45 17.20 -6.96
CA LYS A 387 20.70 16.80 -8.16
C LYS A 387 19.31 17.44 -8.12
N HIS A 388 18.92 18.09 -9.22
CA HIS A 388 17.56 18.61 -9.39
C HIS A 388 16.79 17.68 -10.34
N GLU A 389 15.89 16.88 -9.79
CA GLU A 389 15.12 15.88 -10.54
C GLU A 389 13.69 15.87 -10.03
N ASN A 390 12.72 15.74 -10.91
CA ASN A 390 11.30 15.67 -10.57
C ASN A 390 10.81 16.82 -9.68
N ASN A 391 11.33 18.04 -9.93
CA ASN A 391 10.98 19.26 -9.20
C ASN A 391 11.38 19.27 -7.71
N VAL A 392 12.40 18.49 -7.35
CA VAL A 392 13.00 18.45 -6.01
C VAL A 392 14.53 18.47 -6.10
N TYR A 393 15.17 18.99 -5.06
CA TYR A 393 16.61 19.02 -4.88
C TYR A 393 17.03 17.87 -3.97
N LYS A 394 17.94 17.01 -4.44
CA LYS A 394 18.54 15.91 -3.68
C LYS A 394 19.94 16.30 -3.28
N TYR A 395 20.23 16.33 -1.99
CA TYR A 395 21.51 16.74 -1.44
C TYR A 395 22.34 15.50 -1.11
N LEU A 396 23.53 15.42 -1.68
CA LEU A 396 24.39 14.26 -1.68
C LEU A 396 25.74 14.56 -1.02
N VAL A 397 26.14 13.74 -0.06
CA VAL A 397 27.47 13.75 0.57
C VAL A 397 28.33 12.68 -0.10
N GLY A 398 29.51 13.04 -0.52
CA GLY A 398 30.41 12.24 -1.35
C GLY A 398 30.97 13.10 -2.49
N PRO A 399 31.49 12.52 -3.59
CA PRO A 399 31.52 11.10 -3.94
C PRO A 399 32.56 10.28 -3.20
N ALA A 400 32.37 8.95 -3.25
CA ALA A 400 33.40 7.97 -2.92
C ALA A 400 33.51 6.95 -4.07
N SER A 401 34.68 6.34 -4.21
CA SER A 401 34.97 5.38 -5.27
C SER A 401 34.46 3.96 -4.96
N SER A 402 34.14 3.68 -3.69
CA SER A 402 33.60 2.38 -3.26
C SER A 402 32.55 2.51 -2.18
N LYS A 403 31.75 1.45 -2.04
CA LYS A 403 30.72 1.36 -0.99
C LYS A 403 31.34 1.33 0.41
N GLU A 404 32.48 0.66 0.56
CA GLU A 404 33.21 0.58 1.82
C GLU A 404 33.76 1.95 2.25
N GLU A 405 34.17 2.76 1.30
CA GLU A 405 34.70 4.11 1.56
C GLU A 405 33.57 5.03 2.04
N ILE A 406 32.44 5.05 1.36
CA ILE A 406 31.31 5.92 1.72
C ILE A 406 30.68 5.48 3.05
N GLU A 407 30.68 4.18 3.35
CA GLU A 407 30.18 3.62 4.61
C GLU A 407 30.96 4.10 5.85
N LYS A 408 32.21 4.49 5.72
CA LYS A 408 33.01 5.06 6.83
C LYS A 408 32.38 6.33 7.41
N GLN A 409 31.56 7.03 6.62
CA GLN A 409 30.87 8.26 7.04
C GLN A 409 29.53 7.99 7.72
N ARG A 410 29.08 6.72 7.81
CA ARG A 410 27.75 6.32 8.32
C ARG A 410 27.41 6.99 9.66
N ASN A 411 28.27 6.86 10.66
CA ASN A 411 27.99 7.38 12.00
C ASN A 411 27.87 8.90 12.04
N ASN A 412 28.72 9.61 11.29
CA ASN A 412 28.69 11.05 11.20
C ASN A 412 27.43 11.57 10.48
N ILE A 413 26.95 10.84 9.47
CA ILE A 413 25.80 11.23 8.68
C ILE A 413 24.50 10.83 9.41
N LYS A 414 24.40 9.59 9.87
CA LYS A 414 23.21 9.06 10.55
C LYS A 414 22.89 9.77 11.87
N GLN A 415 23.86 10.37 12.51
CA GLN A 415 23.68 11.21 13.68
C GLN A 415 22.74 12.41 13.44
N TYR A 416 22.77 12.99 12.25
CA TYR A 416 21.96 14.16 11.87
C TYR A 416 20.88 13.83 10.86
N PHE A 417 21.08 12.79 10.07
CA PHE A 417 20.18 12.32 9.00
C PHE A 417 19.99 10.80 9.14
N PRO A 418 19.19 10.36 10.10
CA PRO A 418 18.98 8.93 10.35
C PRO A 418 18.45 8.18 9.11
N ASP A 419 17.68 8.87 8.24
CA ASP A 419 17.10 8.31 7.03
C ASP A 419 18.01 8.40 5.79
N ALA A 420 19.24 8.94 5.93
CA ALA A 420 20.18 8.99 4.81
C ALA A 420 20.52 7.58 4.32
N PHE A 421 20.62 7.40 3.01
CA PHE A 421 20.97 6.11 2.39
C PHE A 421 21.97 6.29 1.25
N ILE A 422 22.69 5.22 0.94
CA ILE A 422 23.70 5.24 -0.13
C ILE A 422 23.01 5.13 -1.48
N VAL A 423 23.42 5.98 -2.40
CA VAL A 423 23.01 6.00 -3.80
C VAL A 423 24.22 5.88 -4.70
N THR A 424 24.06 5.23 -5.83
CA THR A 424 25.14 5.01 -6.79
C THR A 424 24.81 5.74 -8.09
N TYR A 425 25.82 6.40 -8.64
CA TYR A 425 25.76 7.05 -9.94
C TYR A 425 26.83 6.49 -10.85
N GLN A 426 26.51 6.35 -12.11
CA GLN A 426 27.44 6.00 -13.19
C GLN A 426 27.24 7.01 -14.32
N ASP A 427 28.32 7.70 -14.69
CA ASP A 427 28.27 8.77 -15.71
C ASP A 427 27.16 9.80 -15.44
N GLY A 428 27.00 10.19 -14.15
CA GLY A 428 26.01 11.17 -13.70
C GLY A 428 24.58 10.69 -13.65
N LYS A 429 24.27 9.44 -14.04
CA LYS A 429 22.94 8.80 -13.95
C LYS A 429 22.89 7.87 -12.77
N ARG A 430 21.75 7.89 -12.05
CA ARG A 430 21.54 6.95 -10.94
C ARG A 430 21.44 5.52 -11.47
N VAL A 431 22.21 4.62 -10.86
CA VAL A 431 22.16 3.18 -11.13
C VAL A 431 21.82 2.44 -9.85
N TYR A 432 21.21 1.27 -10.00
CA TYR A 432 20.88 0.37 -8.91
C TYR A 432 21.80 -0.84 -9.09
N LEU A 433 22.75 -0.99 -8.16
CA LEU A 433 23.60 -2.17 -8.11
C LEU A 433 22.94 -3.18 -7.17
N ASP A 434 22.81 -4.43 -7.64
CA ASP A 434 22.23 -5.56 -6.88
C ASP A 434 23.08 -5.91 -5.64
#